data_540db5840baba65806f137031e085e85
#
_entry.id   540db5840baba65806f137031e085e85
#
_cell.length_a   1.000
_cell.length_b   1.000
_cell.length_c   1.000
_cell.angle_alpha   90.00
_cell.angle_beta   90.00
_cell.angle_gamma   90.00
#
_symmetry.space_group_name_H-M   'P 1'
#
loop_
_entity.id
_entity.type
_entity.pdbx_description
1 polymer ?
#
loop_
_entity_poly.entity_id
_entity_poly.type
_entity_poly.pdbx_seq_one_letter_code
_entity_poly.pdbx_strand_id
1 'polypeptide(L)'
;TRFCQVTGVQTCALPICDLVSFLHTERPDLAEEVWGGCEETTTGVIRLKAMEKEGILKFPMVAVNDADCKHLFDNRYGTGQSVWDSIMRNTNLIVASKTVVVAGYGWCSRGIAMRAAALGAKVIVTEIDPVKAIEAKMDGYDVMTMEKAAPLGDIFVSATGCCKTITMEHMLSMKDGAILTNAGHFNCEIDMDSLEMRALEKKEARNNVMEYRLANGKRVNVIAEGRLVNIAAADGHPAEIMDSAKDRKSVV
;
A
#
# COMPACT_ATOMS: atom_id res chain seq x y z
N THR A 1 26.95 -10.98 -13.72
CA THR A 1 27.18 -11.91 -12.57
C THR A 1 27.40 -11.16 -11.26
N ARG A 2 27.89 -9.91 -11.26
CA ARG A 2 28.02 -9.08 -10.05
C ARG A 2 26.70 -8.42 -9.62
N PHE A 3 25.77 -8.21 -10.53
CA PHE A 3 24.42 -7.72 -10.22
C PHE A 3 23.68 -8.63 -9.22
N CYS A 4 23.85 -9.95 -9.37
CA CYS A 4 23.24 -10.92 -8.43
C CYS A 4 23.90 -10.98 -7.05
N GLN A 5 25.13 -10.50 -6.89
CA GLN A 5 25.82 -10.54 -5.60
C GLN A 5 25.44 -9.37 -4.66
N VAL A 6 25.04 -8.23 -5.20
CA VAL A 6 24.45 -7.13 -4.41
C VAL A 6 22.99 -7.42 -4.07
N THR A 7 22.31 -8.21 -4.90
CA THR A 7 20.93 -8.66 -4.68
C THR A 7 20.79 -9.93 -3.83
N GLY A 8 21.89 -10.45 -3.29
CA GLY A 8 21.87 -11.57 -2.33
C GLY A 8 21.17 -11.25 -1.02
N VAL A 9 20.68 -10.05 -0.81
CA VAL A 9 19.74 -9.69 0.25
C VAL A 9 18.33 -9.79 -0.31
N GLN A 10 17.86 -11.00 -0.47
CA GLN A 10 16.45 -11.32 -0.66
C GLN A 10 15.68 -11.08 0.65
N THR A 11 15.74 -9.90 1.19
CA THR A 11 14.86 -9.47 2.27
C THR A 11 14.06 -8.29 1.76
N CYS A 12 12.82 -8.56 1.39
CA CYS A 12 11.78 -7.58 1.14
C CYS A 12 11.46 -6.69 2.36
N ALA A 13 12.42 -6.47 3.24
CA ALA A 13 12.25 -5.73 4.48
C ALA A 13 12.77 -4.30 4.42
N LEU A 14 13.61 -3.98 3.43
CA LEU A 14 14.07 -2.61 3.19
C LEU A 14 13.68 -2.21 1.77
N PRO A 15 12.99 -1.09 1.56
CA PRO A 15 12.81 -0.53 0.23
C PRO A 15 14.17 -0.39 -0.44
N ILE A 16 14.30 -0.78 -1.70
CA ILE A 16 15.56 -0.66 -2.46
C ILE A 16 16.10 0.78 -2.40
N CYS A 17 15.21 1.77 -2.32
CA CYS A 17 15.57 3.14 -2.08
C CYS A 17 16.35 3.40 -0.79
N ASP A 18 16.11 2.65 0.27
CA ASP A 18 16.89 2.81 1.49
C ASP A 18 18.31 2.29 1.29
N LEU A 19 18.48 1.19 0.54
CA LEU A 19 19.81 0.72 0.13
C LEU A 19 20.53 1.74 -0.77
N VAL A 20 19.82 2.29 -1.76
CA VAL A 20 20.41 3.32 -2.64
C VAL A 20 20.78 4.55 -1.84
N SER A 21 19.91 5.03 -0.97
CA SER A 21 20.20 6.16 -0.06
C SER A 21 21.39 5.85 0.83
N PHE A 22 21.43 4.69 1.47
CA PHE A 22 22.55 4.26 2.29
C PHE A 22 23.88 4.24 1.52
N LEU A 23 23.88 3.70 0.29
CA LEU A 23 25.09 3.71 -0.56
C LEU A 23 25.57 5.12 -0.90
N HIS A 24 24.64 6.06 -1.05
CA HIS A 24 25.00 7.44 -1.39
C HIS A 24 25.45 8.27 -0.18
N THR A 25 24.93 7.98 1.02
CA THR A 25 25.18 8.75 2.24
C THR A 25 26.23 8.13 3.14
N GLU A 26 26.11 6.82 3.40
CA GLU A 26 26.91 6.11 4.41
C GLU A 26 28.08 5.35 3.78
N ARG A 27 27.92 4.85 2.55
CA ARG A 27 28.94 4.03 1.88
C ARG A 27 29.19 4.48 0.43
N PRO A 28 29.63 5.72 0.23
CA PRO A 28 29.92 6.25 -1.11
C PRO A 28 31.05 5.49 -1.81
N ASP A 29 31.94 4.85 -1.05
CA ASP A 29 32.98 3.94 -1.55
C ASP A 29 32.40 2.76 -2.31
N LEU A 30 31.31 2.16 -1.83
CA LEU A 30 30.63 1.05 -2.51
C LEU A 30 29.76 1.53 -3.67
N ALA A 31 29.25 2.75 -3.63
CA ALA A 31 28.44 3.30 -4.71
C ALA A 31 29.22 3.40 -6.03
N GLU A 32 30.53 3.61 -5.98
CA GLU A 32 31.41 3.66 -7.17
C GLU A 32 31.56 2.30 -7.86
N GLU A 33 31.33 1.19 -7.15
CA GLU A 33 31.39 -0.16 -7.69
C GLU A 33 30.04 -0.60 -8.30
N VAL A 34 28.97 0.17 -8.10
CA VAL A 34 27.62 -0.16 -8.60
C VAL A 34 27.47 0.28 -10.05
N TRP A 35 27.19 -0.65 -10.92
CA TRP A 35 26.99 -0.38 -12.34
C TRP A 35 25.62 0.22 -12.65
N GLY A 36 24.63 -0.03 -11.79
CA GLY A 36 23.28 0.47 -11.92
C GLY A 36 22.29 -0.34 -11.11
N GLY A 37 21.02 0.07 -11.12
CA GLY A 37 19.96 -0.60 -10.39
C GLY A 37 18.61 -0.51 -11.08
N CYS A 38 17.64 -1.25 -10.54
CA CYS A 38 16.25 -1.23 -10.97
C CYS A 38 15.36 -0.92 -9.78
N GLU A 39 14.44 0.04 -9.92
CA GLU A 39 13.46 0.37 -8.90
C GLU A 39 12.06 -0.05 -9.33
N GLU A 40 11.42 -0.82 -8.47
CA GLU A 40 10.13 -1.45 -8.73
C GLU A 40 8.95 -0.70 -8.11
N THR A 41 9.24 0.18 -7.16
CA THR A 41 8.22 0.82 -6.32
C THR A 41 8.00 2.28 -6.74
N THR A 42 6.74 2.70 -6.87
CA THR A 42 6.38 4.09 -7.21
C THR A 42 7.07 5.11 -6.31
N THR A 43 7.10 4.86 -5.00
CA THR A 43 7.76 5.74 -4.03
C THR A 43 9.27 5.80 -4.26
N GLY A 44 9.89 4.68 -4.59
CA GLY A 44 11.31 4.63 -4.91
C GLY A 44 11.66 5.42 -6.15
N VAL A 45 10.88 5.29 -7.21
CA VAL A 45 11.07 6.08 -8.44
C VAL A 45 10.96 7.59 -8.17
N ILE A 46 10.01 8.01 -7.33
CA ILE A 46 9.88 9.44 -6.95
C ILE A 46 11.14 9.93 -6.23
N ARG A 47 11.68 9.15 -5.29
CA ARG A 47 12.92 9.48 -4.57
C ARG A 47 14.12 9.54 -5.52
N LEU A 48 14.26 8.56 -6.41
CA LEU A 48 15.36 8.55 -7.39
C LEU A 48 15.31 9.75 -8.34
N LYS A 49 14.12 10.13 -8.83
CA LYS A 49 13.94 11.35 -9.62
C LYS A 49 14.31 12.62 -8.86
N ALA A 50 14.04 12.66 -7.55
CA ALA A 50 14.50 13.78 -6.70
C ALA A 50 16.02 13.79 -6.57
N MET A 51 16.66 12.64 -6.31
CA MET A 51 18.12 12.50 -6.24
C MET A 51 18.81 12.87 -7.56
N GLU A 52 18.23 12.49 -8.70
CA GLU A 52 18.72 12.87 -10.03
C GLU A 52 18.65 14.38 -10.22
N LYS A 53 17.51 15.00 -9.89
CA LYS A 53 17.32 16.45 -9.99
C LYS A 53 18.29 17.25 -9.12
N GLU A 54 18.64 16.73 -7.95
CA GLU A 54 19.62 17.30 -7.03
C GLU A 54 21.07 17.00 -7.42
N GLY A 55 21.30 16.16 -8.45
CA GLY A 55 22.63 15.79 -8.93
C GLY A 55 23.41 14.87 -7.99
N ILE A 56 22.73 14.21 -7.05
CA ILE A 56 23.36 13.31 -6.06
C ILE A 56 23.34 11.84 -6.49
N LEU A 57 22.53 11.46 -7.49
CA LEU A 57 22.48 10.09 -8.00
C LEU A 57 23.76 9.74 -8.76
N LYS A 58 24.56 8.79 -8.25
CA LYS A 58 25.93 8.49 -8.75
C LYS A 58 25.96 7.38 -9.82
N PHE A 59 24.91 6.59 -9.94
CA PHE A 59 24.85 5.50 -10.91
C PHE A 59 23.45 5.41 -11.55
N PRO A 60 23.34 4.86 -12.77
CA PRO A 60 22.07 4.79 -13.48
C PRO A 60 21.06 3.89 -12.78
N MET A 61 19.80 4.31 -12.77
CA MET A 61 18.68 3.55 -12.22
C MET A 61 17.57 3.42 -13.25
N VAL A 62 17.06 2.20 -13.42
CA VAL A 62 15.93 1.91 -14.32
C VAL A 62 14.63 1.95 -13.52
N ALA A 63 13.68 2.79 -13.96
CA ALA A 63 12.34 2.87 -13.34
C ALA A 63 11.44 1.75 -13.86
N VAL A 64 11.65 0.51 -13.38
CA VAL A 64 10.85 -0.66 -13.78
C VAL A 64 9.38 -0.49 -13.43
N ASN A 65 9.07 0.25 -12.35
CA ASN A 65 7.70 0.56 -11.97
C ASN A 65 6.90 1.26 -13.08
N ASP A 66 7.57 2.01 -13.95
CA ASP A 66 6.91 2.77 -15.02
C ASP A 66 6.68 1.93 -16.29
N ALA A 67 7.19 0.68 -16.33
CA ALA A 67 6.94 -0.25 -17.42
C ALA A 67 5.48 -0.73 -17.44
N ASP A 68 4.86 -0.78 -18.64
CA ASP A 68 3.46 -1.17 -18.80
C ASP A 68 3.17 -2.55 -18.20
N CYS A 69 4.03 -3.53 -18.44
CA CYS A 69 3.87 -4.88 -17.89
C CYS A 69 3.98 -4.91 -16.36
N LYS A 70 4.60 -3.91 -15.72
CA LYS A 70 4.71 -3.84 -14.27
C LYS A 70 3.46 -3.19 -13.68
N HIS A 71 3.18 -1.93 -13.96
CA HIS A 71 2.13 -1.21 -13.23
C HIS A 71 0.71 -1.64 -13.62
N LEU A 72 0.47 -2.06 -14.88
CA LEU A 72 -0.84 -2.54 -15.31
C LEU A 72 -1.21 -3.90 -14.70
N PHE A 73 -0.23 -4.75 -14.41
CA PHE A 73 -0.48 -6.11 -13.93
C PHE A 73 -0.11 -6.28 -12.46
N ASP A 74 1.13 -6.00 -12.08
CA ASP A 74 1.61 -6.17 -10.71
C ASP A 74 0.87 -5.24 -9.74
N ASN A 75 0.91 -3.92 -9.96
CA ASN A 75 0.24 -2.98 -9.06
C ASN A 75 -1.28 -3.17 -9.08
N ARG A 76 -1.89 -3.39 -10.24
CA ARG A 76 -3.35 -3.48 -10.35
C ARG A 76 -3.88 -4.84 -9.93
N TYR A 77 -3.46 -5.91 -10.58
CA TYR A 77 -4.01 -7.25 -10.33
C TYR A 77 -3.33 -7.95 -9.16
N GLY A 78 -2.00 -7.85 -9.05
CA GLY A 78 -1.25 -8.43 -7.94
C GLY A 78 -1.64 -7.84 -6.60
N THR A 79 -1.62 -6.51 -6.48
CA THR A 79 -2.06 -5.84 -5.23
C THR A 79 -3.54 -6.06 -4.98
N GLY A 80 -4.40 -5.94 -6.02
CA GLY A 80 -5.83 -6.16 -5.88
C GLY A 80 -6.16 -7.54 -5.32
N GLN A 81 -5.49 -8.60 -5.77
CA GLN A 81 -5.71 -9.94 -5.25
C GLN A 81 -5.12 -10.11 -3.84
N SER A 82 -3.83 -9.82 -3.67
CA SER A 82 -3.11 -10.12 -2.42
C SER A 82 -3.63 -9.35 -1.22
N VAL A 83 -4.13 -8.13 -1.39
CA VAL A 83 -4.80 -7.36 -0.33
C VAL A 83 -6.08 -8.05 0.11
N TRP A 84 -6.92 -8.50 -0.83
CA TRP A 84 -8.16 -9.22 -0.49
C TRP A 84 -7.90 -10.61 0.07
N ASP A 85 -6.87 -11.31 -0.40
CA ASP A 85 -6.44 -12.58 0.21
C ASP A 85 -6.06 -12.36 1.67
N SER A 86 -5.33 -11.29 1.97
CA SER A 86 -4.98 -10.94 3.36
C SER A 86 -6.21 -10.62 4.20
N ILE A 87 -7.09 -9.73 3.73
CA ILE A 87 -8.29 -9.33 4.48
C ILE A 87 -9.16 -10.54 4.78
N MET A 88 -9.47 -11.37 3.78
CA MET A 88 -10.34 -12.55 3.94
C MET A 88 -9.69 -13.61 4.84
N ARG A 89 -8.41 -13.91 4.69
CA ARG A 89 -7.68 -14.88 5.51
C ARG A 89 -7.66 -14.48 6.98
N ASN A 90 -7.36 -13.22 7.28
CA ASN A 90 -7.19 -12.76 8.67
C ASN A 90 -8.52 -12.49 9.37
N THR A 91 -9.58 -12.15 8.65
CA THR A 91 -10.88 -11.82 9.25
C THR A 91 -11.92 -12.94 9.12
N ASN A 92 -11.86 -13.72 8.05
CA ASN A 92 -12.88 -14.70 7.68
C ASN A 92 -14.31 -14.09 7.58
N LEU A 93 -14.40 -12.83 7.13
CA LEU A 93 -15.66 -12.11 6.97
C LEU A 93 -16.14 -12.18 5.52
N ILE A 94 -17.47 -12.14 5.35
CA ILE A 94 -18.07 -11.98 4.03
C ILE A 94 -17.84 -10.53 3.56
N VAL A 95 -17.39 -10.37 2.32
CA VAL A 95 -17.16 -9.06 1.68
C VAL A 95 -18.43 -8.52 1.02
N ALA A 96 -19.26 -9.43 0.51
CA ALA A 96 -20.53 -9.07 -0.11
C ALA A 96 -21.41 -8.26 0.84
N SER A 97 -22.06 -7.23 0.31
CA SER A 97 -22.87 -6.24 1.04
C SER A 97 -22.12 -5.29 1.99
N LYS A 98 -20.83 -5.45 2.18
CA LYS A 98 -20.01 -4.48 2.95
C LYS A 98 -19.77 -3.19 2.15
N THR A 99 -19.65 -2.08 2.85
CA THR A 99 -19.14 -0.85 2.28
C THR A 99 -17.63 -0.80 2.46
N VAL A 100 -16.90 -0.81 1.34
CA VAL A 100 -15.45 -0.75 1.30
C VAL A 100 -15.02 0.65 0.90
N VAL A 101 -14.24 1.31 1.72
CA VAL A 101 -13.63 2.61 1.43
C VAL A 101 -12.20 2.39 0.99
N VAL A 102 -11.88 2.78 -0.24
CA VAL A 102 -10.54 2.73 -0.82
C VAL A 102 -9.98 4.14 -0.88
N ALA A 103 -8.91 4.40 -0.14
CA ALA A 103 -8.24 5.69 -0.17
C ALA A 103 -7.16 5.70 -1.26
N GLY A 104 -7.29 6.66 -2.19
CA GLY A 104 -6.52 6.75 -3.41
C GLY A 104 -7.18 6.05 -4.60
N TYR A 105 -6.78 6.46 -5.83
CA TYR A 105 -7.20 5.80 -7.08
C TYR A 105 -6.04 5.66 -8.07
N GLY A 106 -4.84 5.33 -7.54
CA GLY A 106 -3.70 4.88 -8.32
C GLY A 106 -3.86 3.42 -8.78
N TRP A 107 -2.84 2.85 -9.41
CA TRP A 107 -2.90 1.50 -9.97
C TRP A 107 -3.27 0.43 -8.93
N CYS A 108 -2.68 0.48 -7.74
CA CYS A 108 -3.00 -0.44 -6.64
C CYS A 108 -4.46 -0.29 -6.20
N SER A 109 -4.88 0.94 -5.92
CA SER A 109 -6.23 1.24 -5.43
C SER A 109 -7.31 0.84 -6.43
N ARG A 110 -7.07 1.02 -7.75
CA ARG A 110 -7.97 0.53 -8.83
C ARG A 110 -8.17 -0.97 -8.75
N GLY A 111 -7.09 -1.72 -8.60
CA GLY A 111 -7.15 -3.18 -8.46
C GLY A 111 -7.90 -3.61 -7.21
N ILE A 112 -7.67 -2.92 -6.09
CA ILE A 112 -8.35 -3.17 -4.81
C ILE A 112 -9.86 -2.88 -4.95
N ALA A 113 -10.23 -1.73 -5.54
CA ALA A 113 -11.63 -1.33 -5.76
C ALA A 113 -12.36 -2.32 -6.69
N MET A 114 -11.73 -2.67 -7.80
CA MET A 114 -12.26 -3.64 -8.78
C MET A 114 -12.50 -5.00 -8.12
N ARG A 115 -11.57 -5.50 -7.34
CA ARG A 115 -11.71 -6.79 -6.65
C ARG A 115 -12.77 -6.73 -5.56
N ALA A 116 -12.88 -5.64 -4.80
CA ALA A 116 -13.95 -5.42 -3.82
C ALA A 116 -15.33 -5.49 -4.46
N ALA A 117 -15.53 -4.77 -5.57
CA ALA A 117 -16.78 -4.79 -6.31
C ALA A 117 -17.11 -6.18 -6.85
N ALA A 118 -16.13 -6.90 -7.39
CA ALA A 118 -16.31 -8.28 -7.86
C ALA A 118 -16.68 -9.25 -6.73
N LEU A 119 -16.27 -8.98 -5.49
CA LEU A 119 -16.70 -9.74 -4.30
C LEU A 119 -18.06 -9.30 -3.76
N GLY A 120 -18.76 -8.38 -4.43
CA GLY A 120 -20.09 -7.92 -4.07
C GLY A 120 -20.13 -6.79 -3.04
N ALA A 121 -19.03 -6.08 -2.82
CA ALA A 121 -19.00 -4.92 -1.95
C ALA A 121 -19.56 -3.67 -2.65
N LYS A 122 -20.10 -2.75 -1.85
CA LYS A 122 -20.30 -1.36 -2.26
C LYS A 122 -18.97 -0.61 -2.08
N VAL A 123 -18.42 -0.02 -3.15
CA VAL A 123 -17.13 0.66 -3.11
C VAL A 123 -17.31 2.17 -3.06
N ILE A 124 -16.59 2.80 -2.14
CA ILE A 124 -16.42 4.25 -2.05
C ILE A 124 -14.93 4.53 -2.24
N VAL A 125 -14.60 5.46 -3.13
CA VAL A 125 -13.23 5.93 -3.36
C VAL A 125 -13.07 7.31 -2.75
N THR A 126 -11.95 7.54 -2.06
CA THR A 126 -11.54 8.88 -1.62
C THR A 126 -10.27 9.28 -2.37
N GLU A 127 -10.31 10.36 -3.13
CA GLU A 127 -9.20 10.81 -3.98
C GLU A 127 -9.14 12.34 -4.01
N ILE A 128 -7.92 12.88 -4.01
CA ILE A 128 -7.65 14.33 -4.07
C ILE A 128 -7.36 14.82 -5.49
N ASP A 129 -6.85 13.94 -6.36
CA ASP A 129 -6.64 14.25 -7.78
C ASP A 129 -8.00 14.21 -8.52
N PRO A 130 -8.45 15.35 -9.07
CA PRO A 130 -9.77 15.41 -9.70
C PRO A 130 -9.88 14.51 -10.94
N VAL A 131 -8.79 14.26 -11.66
CA VAL A 131 -8.82 13.39 -12.85
C VAL A 131 -9.05 11.93 -12.43
N LYS A 132 -8.32 11.46 -11.42
CA LYS A 132 -8.52 10.12 -10.87
C LYS A 132 -9.88 9.96 -10.18
N ALA A 133 -10.37 11.01 -9.53
CA ALA A 133 -11.70 11.02 -8.93
C ALA A 133 -12.81 10.87 -9.99
N ILE A 134 -12.69 11.56 -11.13
CA ILE A 134 -13.59 11.42 -12.28
C ILE A 134 -13.50 10.00 -12.84
N GLU A 135 -12.30 9.46 -13.00
CA GLU A 135 -12.10 8.11 -13.49
C GLU A 135 -12.77 7.07 -12.57
N ALA A 136 -12.57 7.19 -11.23
CA ALA A 136 -13.25 6.33 -10.27
C ALA A 136 -14.79 6.42 -10.39
N LYS A 137 -15.30 7.61 -10.64
CA LYS A 137 -16.74 7.81 -10.85
C LYS A 137 -17.24 7.18 -12.17
N MET A 138 -16.44 7.26 -13.24
CA MET A 138 -16.73 6.61 -14.52
C MET A 138 -16.69 5.08 -14.42
N ASP A 139 -15.81 4.54 -13.58
CA ASP A 139 -15.73 3.11 -13.26
C ASP A 139 -16.89 2.61 -12.37
N GLY A 140 -17.84 3.52 -12.00
CA GLY A 140 -19.07 3.18 -11.30
C GLY A 140 -18.99 3.28 -9.78
N TYR A 141 -17.91 3.81 -9.21
CA TYR A 141 -17.76 3.94 -7.76
C TYR A 141 -18.34 5.26 -7.22
N ASP A 142 -18.76 5.26 -5.97
CA ASP A 142 -19.06 6.50 -5.27
C ASP A 142 -17.74 7.19 -4.89
N VAL A 143 -17.67 8.52 -5.12
CA VAL A 143 -16.48 9.31 -4.79
C VAL A 143 -16.86 10.41 -3.80
N MET A 144 -16.12 10.49 -2.70
CA MET A 144 -16.34 11.50 -1.66
C MET A 144 -15.07 11.71 -0.82
N THR A 145 -15.08 12.71 0.06
CA THR A 145 -13.97 12.93 1.00
C THR A 145 -13.97 11.86 2.11
N MET A 146 -12.83 11.66 2.79
CA MET A 146 -12.72 10.66 3.85
C MET A 146 -13.66 10.96 5.02
N GLU A 147 -13.88 12.23 5.36
CA GLU A 147 -14.80 12.64 6.43
C GLU A 147 -16.24 12.17 6.16
N LYS A 148 -16.65 12.17 4.88
CA LYS A 148 -17.98 11.68 4.48
C LYS A 148 -18.02 10.17 4.35
N ALA A 149 -16.91 9.53 3.96
CA ALA A 149 -16.83 8.09 3.79
C ALA A 149 -16.69 7.33 5.11
N ALA A 150 -15.98 7.91 6.09
CA ALA A 150 -15.66 7.25 7.36
C ALA A 150 -16.89 6.70 8.11
N PRO A 151 -18.01 7.43 8.27
CA PRO A 151 -19.19 6.88 8.95
C PRO A 151 -19.93 5.81 8.13
N LEU A 152 -19.64 5.64 6.86
CA LEU A 152 -20.31 4.70 5.96
C LEU A 152 -19.56 3.37 5.80
N GLY A 153 -18.23 3.38 5.95
CA GLY A 153 -17.36 2.26 5.69
C GLY A 153 -17.43 1.15 6.74
N ASP A 154 -17.31 -0.09 6.28
CA ASP A 154 -17.10 -1.28 7.11
C ASP A 154 -15.63 -1.73 7.05
N ILE A 155 -15.00 -1.59 5.87
CA ILE A 155 -13.60 -1.94 5.60
C ILE A 155 -12.93 -0.74 4.92
N PHE A 156 -11.76 -0.38 5.39
CA PHE A 156 -10.96 0.72 4.85
C PHE A 156 -9.62 0.18 4.36
N VAL A 157 -9.26 0.52 3.13
CA VAL A 157 -7.98 0.15 2.52
C VAL A 157 -7.30 1.42 2.04
N SER A 158 -6.18 1.78 2.65
CA SER A 158 -5.36 2.91 2.23
C SER A 158 -4.27 2.45 1.26
N ALA A 159 -4.09 3.16 0.14
CA ALA A 159 -3.06 2.91 -0.86
C ALA A 159 -2.69 4.21 -1.61
N THR A 160 -2.37 5.26 -0.85
CA THR A 160 -2.12 6.62 -1.36
C THR A 160 -0.64 6.95 -1.48
N GLY A 161 0.21 6.30 -0.68
CA GLY A 161 1.61 6.70 -0.49
C GLY A 161 1.78 7.97 0.36
N CYS A 162 0.71 8.45 1.03
CA CYS A 162 0.71 9.66 1.85
C CYS A 162 0.50 9.33 3.31
N CYS A 163 1.24 9.99 4.21
CA CYS A 163 1.04 9.80 5.65
C CYS A 163 -0.30 10.37 6.11
N LYS A 164 -0.88 9.75 7.14
CA LYS A 164 -2.10 10.20 7.84
C LYS A 164 -3.31 10.39 6.93
N THR A 165 -3.45 9.52 5.95
CA THR A 165 -4.65 9.46 5.09
C THR A 165 -5.88 9.10 5.90
N ILE A 166 -5.75 8.19 6.87
CA ILE A 166 -6.79 7.85 7.85
C ILE A 166 -6.35 8.36 9.21
N THR A 167 -6.96 9.46 9.66
CA THR A 167 -6.64 10.12 10.93
C THR A 167 -7.48 9.59 12.08
N MET A 168 -7.12 9.96 13.31
CA MET A 168 -7.89 9.62 14.50
C MET A 168 -9.32 10.18 14.46
N GLU A 169 -9.53 11.37 13.88
CA GLU A 169 -10.84 12.00 13.72
C GLU A 169 -11.74 11.14 12.81
N HIS A 170 -11.18 10.60 11.72
CA HIS A 170 -11.88 9.66 10.88
C HIS A 170 -12.26 8.39 11.63
N MET A 171 -11.33 7.81 12.40
CA MET A 171 -11.58 6.59 13.18
C MET A 171 -12.69 6.78 14.23
N LEU A 172 -12.76 7.94 14.89
CA LEU A 172 -13.83 8.25 15.84
C LEU A 172 -15.22 8.31 15.17
N SER A 173 -15.29 8.67 13.90
CA SER A 173 -16.54 8.73 13.13
C SER A 173 -16.98 7.39 12.56
N MET A 174 -16.08 6.41 12.44
CA MET A 174 -16.34 5.09 11.85
C MET A 174 -17.40 4.31 12.59
N LYS A 175 -17.90 3.26 11.96
CA LYS A 175 -18.78 2.26 12.58
C LYS A 175 -18.03 1.49 13.67
N ASP A 176 -18.74 0.98 14.66
CA ASP A 176 -18.18 0.03 15.62
C ASP A 176 -17.74 -1.25 14.91
N GLY A 177 -16.51 -1.68 15.14
CA GLY A 177 -15.93 -2.86 14.51
C GLY A 177 -15.35 -2.63 13.11
N ALA A 178 -15.23 -1.38 12.65
CA ALA A 178 -14.60 -1.07 11.36
C ALA A 178 -13.19 -1.68 11.24
N ILE A 179 -12.86 -2.14 10.03
CA ILE A 179 -11.57 -2.78 9.72
C ILE A 179 -10.70 -1.80 8.93
N LEU A 180 -9.48 -1.59 9.39
CA LEU A 180 -8.48 -0.73 8.78
C LEU A 180 -7.33 -1.57 8.23
N THR A 181 -6.94 -1.31 6.99
CA THR A 181 -5.81 -1.96 6.34
C THR A 181 -4.99 -0.95 5.55
N ASN A 182 -3.69 -1.18 5.48
CA ASN A 182 -2.78 -0.42 4.65
C ASN A 182 -2.23 -1.30 3.53
N ALA A 183 -2.39 -0.86 2.30
CA ALA A 183 -1.80 -1.44 1.09
C ALA A 183 -0.81 -0.47 0.43
N GLY A 184 -0.53 0.66 1.05
CA GLY A 184 0.52 1.58 0.65
C GLY A 184 1.86 1.20 1.26
N HIS A 185 2.92 1.76 0.69
CA HIS A 185 4.29 1.38 1.03
C HIS A 185 4.68 1.72 2.47
N PHE A 186 4.19 2.84 2.99
CA PHE A 186 4.53 3.32 4.33
C PHE A 186 3.45 2.98 5.35
N ASN A 187 3.87 2.56 6.52
CA ASN A 187 2.98 2.30 7.67
C ASN A 187 2.41 3.58 8.32
N CYS A 188 2.66 4.75 7.73
CA CYS A 188 2.16 6.04 8.21
C CYS A 188 0.83 6.49 7.55
N GLU A 189 0.26 5.71 6.62
CA GLU A 189 -1.02 6.07 5.98
C GLU A 189 -2.19 6.03 6.97
N ILE A 190 -2.17 5.08 7.90
CA ILE A 190 -3.05 5.05 9.07
C ILE A 190 -2.31 5.73 10.22
N ASP A 191 -2.93 6.69 10.89
CA ASP A 191 -2.34 7.41 12.03
C ASP A 191 -2.28 6.49 13.26
N MET A 192 -1.39 5.49 13.20
CA MET A 192 -1.20 4.51 14.26
C MET A 192 -0.69 5.14 15.56
N ASP A 193 0.16 6.16 15.47
CA ASP A 193 0.69 6.85 16.65
C ASP A 193 -0.43 7.48 17.48
N SER A 194 -1.35 8.19 16.82
CA SER A 194 -2.50 8.77 17.51
C SER A 194 -3.46 7.70 18.03
N LEU A 195 -3.64 6.60 17.29
CA LEU A 195 -4.49 5.49 17.71
C LEU A 195 -3.92 4.80 18.95
N GLU A 196 -2.62 4.45 18.96
CA GLU A 196 -1.92 3.85 20.09
C GLU A 196 -1.97 4.72 21.34
N MET A 197 -1.80 6.05 21.16
CA MET A 197 -1.79 7.01 22.27
C MET A 197 -3.18 7.24 22.87
N ARG A 198 -4.24 7.20 22.05
CA ARG A 198 -5.60 7.64 22.44
C ARG A 198 -6.61 6.50 22.61
N ALA A 199 -6.23 5.26 22.29
CA ALA A 199 -7.07 4.10 22.56
C ALA A 199 -7.15 3.82 24.06
N LEU A 200 -8.34 3.45 24.54
CA LEU A 200 -8.57 3.07 25.93
C LEU A 200 -8.11 1.65 26.23
N GLU A 201 -8.13 0.79 25.21
CA GLU A 201 -7.78 -0.62 25.31
C GLU A 201 -7.24 -1.09 23.96
N LYS A 202 -6.24 -1.95 24.01
CA LYS A 202 -5.68 -2.64 22.86
C LYS A 202 -5.62 -4.13 23.16
N LYS A 203 -6.15 -4.97 22.27
CA LYS A 203 -6.04 -6.43 22.40
C LYS A 203 -5.93 -7.08 21.04
N GLU A 204 -5.30 -8.24 21.01
CA GLU A 204 -5.28 -9.08 19.83
C GLU A 204 -6.64 -9.79 19.69
N ALA A 205 -7.39 -9.43 18.63
CA ALA A 205 -8.68 -10.08 18.35
C ALA A 205 -8.49 -11.40 17.58
N ARG A 206 -7.51 -11.45 16.68
CA ARG A 206 -7.05 -12.63 15.94
C ARG A 206 -5.59 -12.43 15.56
N ASN A 207 -4.94 -13.50 15.11
CA ASN A 207 -3.60 -13.39 14.54
C ASN A 207 -3.56 -12.28 13.46
N ASN A 208 -2.62 -11.37 13.56
CA ASN A 208 -2.47 -10.17 12.72
C ASN A 208 -3.61 -9.14 12.81
N VAL A 209 -4.58 -9.26 13.71
CA VAL A 209 -5.68 -8.30 13.86
C VAL A 209 -5.70 -7.75 15.28
N MET A 210 -5.38 -6.46 15.42
CA MET A 210 -5.43 -5.74 16.68
C MET A 210 -6.73 -4.93 16.77
N GLU A 211 -7.49 -5.15 17.85
CA GLU A 211 -8.67 -4.36 18.18
C GLU A 211 -8.28 -3.22 19.13
N TYR A 212 -8.72 -2.02 18.79
CA TYR A 212 -8.55 -0.81 19.60
C TYR A 212 -9.89 -0.28 20.01
N ARG A 213 -10.09 -0.07 21.32
CA ARG A 213 -11.28 0.56 21.87
C ARG A 213 -11.08 2.07 21.99
N LEU A 214 -11.91 2.84 21.34
CA LEU A 214 -11.84 4.29 21.28
C LEU A 214 -12.56 4.96 22.46
N ALA A 215 -12.26 6.24 22.71
CA ALA A 215 -12.86 7.02 23.80
C ALA A 215 -14.39 7.15 23.69
N ASN A 216 -14.97 7.06 22.51
CA ASN A 216 -16.42 7.06 22.26
C ASN A 216 -17.08 5.68 22.46
N GLY A 217 -16.32 4.68 22.94
CA GLY A 217 -16.78 3.32 23.19
C GLY A 217 -16.79 2.41 21.96
N LYS A 218 -16.60 2.93 20.75
CA LYS A 218 -16.50 2.13 19.51
C LYS A 218 -15.15 1.41 19.43
N ARG A 219 -15.11 0.38 18.60
CA ARG A 219 -13.90 -0.39 18.32
C ARG A 219 -13.49 -0.23 16.85
N VAL A 220 -12.21 -0.23 16.61
CA VAL A 220 -11.63 -0.36 15.27
C VAL A 220 -10.62 -1.50 15.28
N ASN A 221 -10.55 -2.24 14.17
CA ASN A 221 -9.66 -3.37 14.01
C ASN A 221 -8.61 -3.02 12.97
N VAL A 222 -7.34 -3.14 13.29
CA VAL A 222 -6.23 -2.88 12.37
C VAL A 222 -5.55 -4.18 12.01
N ILE A 223 -5.45 -4.48 10.70
CA ILE A 223 -4.73 -5.65 10.21
C ILE A 223 -3.26 -5.29 10.05
N ALA A 224 -2.37 -6.21 10.46
CA ALA A 224 -0.92 -6.11 10.35
C ALA A 224 -0.33 -4.83 10.97
N GLU A 225 -0.98 -4.26 11.99
CA GLU A 225 -0.51 -3.04 12.69
C GLU A 225 -0.28 -1.84 11.74
N GLY A 226 -1.08 -1.73 10.69
CA GLY A 226 -0.96 -0.67 9.68
C GLY A 226 0.22 -0.84 8.71
N ARG A 227 0.95 -1.96 8.78
CA ARG A 227 1.99 -2.32 7.80
C ARG A 227 1.36 -2.77 6.48
N LEU A 228 2.17 -2.87 5.44
CA LEU A 228 1.76 -3.34 4.11
C LEU A 228 1.10 -4.73 4.20
N VAL A 229 -0.23 -4.74 4.13
CA VAL A 229 -1.07 -5.87 4.56
C VAL A 229 -0.86 -7.15 3.75
N ASN A 230 -0.64 -7.02 2.45
CA ASN A 230 -0.46 -8.15 1.54
C ASN A 230 0.88 -8.89 1.71
N ILE A 231 1.86 -8.25 2.34
CA ILE A 231 3.15 -8.87 2.67
C ILE A 231 3.19 -9.26 4.14
N ALA A 232 2.73 -8.39 5.04
CA ALA A 232 2.82 -8.62 6.47
C ALA A 232 1.84 -9.69 6.98
N ALA A 233 0.72 -9.91 6.28
CA ALA A 233 -0.35 -10.80 6.72
C ALA A 233 -0.90 -11.72 5.60
N ALA A 234 -0.17 -11.89 4.49
CA ALA A 234 -0.47 -12.83 3.41
C ALA A 234 0.80 -13.22 2.66
N ASP A 235 0.65 -13.96 1.56
CA ASP A 235 1.77 -14.53 0.79
C ASP A 235 2.35 -13.55 -0.26
N GLY A 236 1.85 -12.31 -0.33
CA GLY A 236 2.24 -11.32 -1.35
C GLY A 236 1.56 -11.54 -2.69
N HIS A 237 2.19 -11.06 -3.77
CA HIS A 237 1.62 -11.16 -5.10
C HIS A 237 1.74 -12.58 -5.68
N PRO A 238 0.76 -13.01 -6.53
CA PRO A 238 0.81 -14.30 -7.21
C PRO A 238 2.09 -14.46 -8.06
N ALA A 239 2.61 -15.69 -8.10
CA ALA A 239 3.87 -15.99 -8.82
C ALA A 239 3.82 -15.62 -10.30
N GLU A 240 2.69 -15.86 -10.97
CA GLU A 240 2.50 -15.53 -12.40
C GLU A 240 2.60 -14.01 -12.66
N ILE A 241 2.10 -13.20 -11.73
CA ILE A 241 2.22 -11.73 -11.83
C ILE A 241 3.68 -11.30 -11.61
N MET A 242 4.34 -11.88 -10.61
CA MET A 242 5.74 -11.58 -10.29
C MET A 242 6.68 -12.03 -11.42
N ASP A 243 6.40 -13.15 -12.05
CA ASP A 243 7.16 -13.64 -13.20
C ASP A 243 7.07 -12.66 -14.38
N SER A 244 5.85 -12.25 -14.74
CA SER A 244 5.61 -11.25 -15.79
C SER A 244 6.29 -9.90 -15.52
N ALA A 245 6.33 -9.45 -14.28
CA ALA A 245 6.98 -8.21 -13.89
C ALA A 245 8.50 -8.32 -13.91
N LYS A 246 9.04 -9.49 -13.56
CA LYS A 246 10.49 -9.76 -13.50
C LYS A 246 11.10 -10.05 -14.87
N ASP A 247 10.40 -10.71 -15.77
CA ASP A 247 10.90 -11.05 -17.09
C ASP A 247 11.27 -9.80 -17.89
N ARG A 248 10.57 -8.70 -17.69
CA ARG A 248 10.88 -7.40 -18.29
C ARG A 248 12.07 -6.66 -17.67
N LYS A 249 12.53 -7.04 -16.48
CA LYS A 249 13.79 -6.53 -15.91
C LYS A 249 15.02 -6.96 -16.68
N SER A 250 14.92 -8.02 -17.43
CA SER A 250 16.03 -8.56 -18.24
C SER A 250 16.08 -8.04 -19.69
N VAL A 251 15.11 -7.22 -20.11
CA VAL A 251 14.94 -6.75 -21.51
C VAL A 251 15.15 -5.24 -21.68
N VAL A 252 15.50 -4.53 -20.60
CA VAL A 252 15.82 -3.08 -20.65
C VAL A 252 17.31 -2.85 -20.50
#